data_c0d7fe5e2d4c6cf2031a0df0b184367c
#
_entry.id   c0d7fe5e2d4c6cf2031a0df0b184367c
#
_cell.length_a   1.000
_cell.length_b   1.000
_cell.length_c   1.000
_cell.angle_alpha   90.00
_cell.angle_beta   90.00
_cell.angle_gamma   90.00
#
_symmetry.space_group_name_H-M   'P 1'
#
loop_
_entity.id
_entity.type
_entity.pdbx_description
1 polymer ?
#
loop_
_entity_poly.entity_id
_entity_poly.type
_entity_poly.pdbx_seq_one_letter_code
_entity_poly.pdbx_strand_id
1 'polypeptide(L)'
;MKMVAISQELSSTSYPGRGIIIGRSADGSKAVTAYFIMGRSVNSRNRVFVEDGEGIRTEAFDPSKLEDPSLIIYAPVRVLGNKTIVTNGDQTDTIYEGMDRQLTFEQSLRSREFEPDAPNYTPRISGILHVENAKFNYAMSILKSNNGNPDSCNRYTFAYNNVPAGEGHFIHTSRGDGNPLPSFEGEPTWVKVDTNDIDAWTKEIWENLNEDNKVSLFVRFIDIATGKYESRIINKNH
;
A
#
# COMPACT_ATOMS: atom_id res chain seq x y z
N MET A 1 5.66 -16.06 14.13
CA MET A 1 5.68 -14.57 14.04
C MET A 1 4.87 -14.03 15.22
N LYS A 2 5.24 -12.88 15.79
CA LYS A 2 4.49 -12.24 16.89
C LYS A 2 3.70 -11.06 16.31
N MET A 3 2.43 -10.92 16.65
CA MET A 3 1.61 -9.78 16.27
C MET A 3 2.10 -8.52 16.98
N VAL A 4 2.26 -7.43 16.25
CA VAL A 4 2.75 -6.13 16.75
C VAL A 4 1.70 -5.03 16.57
N ALA A 5 1.76 -3.98 17.38
CA ALA A 5 0.96 -2.78 17.15
C ALA A 5 1.49 -2.05 15.91
N ILE A 6 0.61 -1.53 15.06
CA ILE A 6 1.03 -0.81 13.86
C ILE A 6 1.83 0.45 14.21
N SER A 7 1.46 1.16 15.27
CA SER A 7 2.21 2.31 15.79
C SER A 7 3.65 1.96 16.15
N GLN A 8 3.85 0.81 16.81
CA GLN A 8 5.19 0.34 17.15
C GLN A 8 6.01 0.01 15.90
N GLU A 9 5.40 -0.66 14.92
CA GLU A 9 6.08 -1.05 13.68
C GLU A 9 6.49 0.19 12.87
N LEU A 10 5.57 1.16 12.69
CA LEU A 10 5.84 2.39 11.94
C LEU A 10 6.89 3.29 12.61
N SER A 11 6.89 3.38 13.94
CA SER A 11 7.87 4.18 14.69
C SER A 11 9.23 3.50 14.84
N SER A 12 9.36 2.21 14.50
CA SER A 12 10.61 1.45 14.60
C SER A 12 11.67 1.86 13.57
N THR A 13 11.26 2.54 12.49
CA THR A 13 12.15 2.98 11.41
C THR A 13 11.77 4.35 10.89
N SER A 14 12.77 5.13 10.47
CA SER A 14 12.54 6.44 9.86
C SER A 14 12.01 6.37 8.42
N TYR A 15 12.16 5.23 7.74
CA TYR A 15 11.83 5.11 6.33
C TYR A 15 11.42 3.70 5.90
N PRO A 16 10.18 3.28 6.12
CA PRO A 16 9.64 2.07 5.49
C PRO A 16 9.37 2.26 3.98
N GLY A 17 9.48 3.47 3.46
CA GLY A 17 9.23 3.81 2.06
C GLY A 17 7.75 3.97 1.74
N ARG A 18 7.19 3.11 0.91
CA ARG A 18 5.75 2.99 0.68
C ARG A 18 5.24 1.79 1.45
N GLY A 19 4.05 1.90 2.03
CA GLY A 19 3.49 0.82 2.82
C GLY A 19 2.01 0.58 2.57
N ILE A 20 1.62 -0.70 2.56
CA ILE A 20 0.23 -1.16 2.45
C ILE A 20 -0.10 -1.97 3.70
N ILE A 21 -1.18 -1.61 4.36
CA ILE A 21 -1.75 -2.38 5.47
C ILE A 21 -3.13 -2.86 5.02
N ILE A 22 -3.42 -4.15 5.22
CA ILE A 22 -4.75 -4.71 4.98
C ILE A 22 -5.10 -5.60 6.16
N GLY A 23 -6.35 -5.51 6.63
CA GLY A 23 -6.80 -6.29 7.76
C GLY A 23 -8.29 -6.21 8.01
N ARG A 24 -8.69 -6.60 9.21
CA ARG A 24 -10.07 -6.63 9.68
C ARG A 24 -10.18 -5.81 10.97
N SER A 25 -11.22 -4.97 11.06
CA SER A 25 -11.48 -4.12 12.23
C SER A 25 -11.61 -4.93 13.54
N ALA A 26 -11.50 -4.25 14.67
CA ALA A 26 -11.52 -4.88 16.00
C ALA A 26 -12.77 -5.73 16.26
N ASP A 27 -13.94 -5.28 15.79
CA ASP A 27 -15.20 -6.03 15.89
C ASP A 27 -15.43 -7.03 14.74
N GLY A 28 -14.55 -7.04 13.76
CA GLY A 28 -14.64 -7.91 12.59
C GLY A 28 -15.65 -7.49 11.54
N SER A 29 -16.30 -6.34 11.66
CA SER A 29 -17.35 -5.88 10.74
C SER A 29 -16.82 -5.22 9.47
N LYS A 30 -15.58 -4.69 9.51
CA LYS A 30 -14.98 -3.93 8.40
C LYS A 30 -13.73 -4.63 7.85
N ALA A 31 -13.59 -4.66 6.54
CA ALA A 31 -12.32 -4.82 5.86
C ALA A 31 -11.63 -3.46 5.84
N VAL A 32 -10.36 -3.40 6.23
CA VAL A 32 -9.61 -2.14 6.34
C VAL A 32 -8.37 -2.17 5.48
N THR A 33 -8.04 -1.02 4.87
CA THR A 33 -6.76 -0.84 4.20
C THR A 33 -6.22 0.56 4.42
N ALA A 34 -4.91 0.65 4.50
CA ALA A 34 -4.18 1.92 4.46
C ALA A 34 -3.06 1.83 3.43
N TYR A 35 -2.80 2.93 2.75
CA TYR A 35 -1.65 3.11 1.88
C TYR A 35 -0.99 4.46 2.18
N PHE A 36 0.31 4.45 2.41
CA PHE A 36 1.08 5.68 2.61
C PHE A 36 2.29 5.76 1.69
N ILE A 37 2.69 6.98 1.38
CA ILE A 37 3.93 7.29 0.71
C ILE A 37 4.82 8.13 1.60
N MET A 38 6.11 7.83 1.55
CA MET A 38 7.17 8.63 2.12
C MET A 38 8.14 9.06 1.02
N GLY A 39 8.89 10.14 1.23
CA GLY A 39 9.83 10.68 0.27
C GLY A 39 11.05 11.27 0.95
N ARG A 40 12.24 11.11 0.33
CA ARG A 40 13.50 11.69 0.78
C ARG A 40 13.99 12.81 -0.13
N SER A 41 13.66 12.79 -1.42
CA SER A 41 14.00 13.81 -2.39
C SER A 41 12.91 14.86 -2.53
N VAL A 42 13.25 16.03 -3.09
CA VAL A 42 12.28 17.08 -3.42
C VAL A 42 11.18 16.54 -4.32
N ASN A 43 11.55 15.82 -5.39
CA ASN A 43 10.60 15.24 -6.33
C ASN A 43 9.68 14.20 -5.66
N SER A 44 10.21 13.30 -4.83
CA SER A 44 9.42 12.30 -4.13
C SER A 44 8.47 12.88 -3.07
N ARG A 45 8.79 14.04 -2.49
CA ARG A 45 7.94 14.76 -1.53
C ARG A 45 6.91 15.68 -2.20
N ASN A 46 7.07 15.97 -3.48
CA ASN A 46 6.20 16.86 -4.26
C ASN A 46 4.94 16.12 -4.75
N ARG A 47 4.22 15.48 -3.85
CA ARG A 47 3.03 14.66 -4.17
C ARG A 47 1.91 14.90 -3.18
N VAL A 48 0.69 14.76 -3.69
CA VAL A 48 -0.55 14.70 -2.91
C VAL A 48 -1.41 13.56 -3.44
N PHE A 49 -2.26 12.99 -2.59
CA PHE A 49 -3.37 12.14 -2.99
C PHE A 49 -4.61 12.99 -3.25
N VAL A 50 -5.28 12.70 -4.34
CA VAL A 50 -6.59 13.26 -4.67
C VAL A 50 -7.58 12.15 -4.99
N GLU A 51 -8.85 12.39 -4.72
CA GLU A 51 -9.92 11.45 -5.08
C GLU A 51 -10.02 11.31 -6.61
N ASP A 52 -10.23 10.07 -7.07
CA ASP A 52 -10.42 9.73 -8.47
C ASP A 52 -11.49 8.63 -8.59
N GLY A 53 -12.74 9.04 -8.77
CA GLY A 53 -13.88 8.14 -8.73
C GLY A 53 -13.97 7.40 -7.39
N GLU A 54 -14.00 6.06 -7.44
CA GLU A 54 -13.97 5.22 -6.23
C GLU A 54 -12.55 4.98 -5.69
N GLY A 55 -11.52 5.45 -6.39
CA GLY A 55 -10.12 5.31 -6.02
C GLY A 55 -9.46 6.64 -5.67
N ILE A 56 -8.15 6.65 -5.79
CA ILE A 56 -7.31 7.86 -5.66
C ILE A 56 -6.22 7.86 -6.72
N ARG A 57 -5.73 9.05 -7.07
CA ARG A 57 -4.51 9.22 -7.85
C ARG A 57 -3.51 10.11 -7.12
N THR A 58 -2.26 10.02 -7.50
CA THR A 58 -1.23 10.99 -7.11
C THR A 58 -1.24 12.18 -8.06
N GLU A 59 -0.99 13.37 -7.52
CA GLU A 59 -0.70 14.58 -8.30
C GLU A 59 0.57 15.25 -7.76
N ALA A 60 1.24 16.03 -8.61
CA ALA A 60 2.28 16.92 -8.14
C ALA A 60 1.66 18.04 -7.32
N PHE A 61 2.17 18.29 -6.10
CA PHE A 61 1.75 19.43 -5.31
C PHE A 61 2.14 20.75 -5.98
N ASP A 62 3.36 20.82 -6.49
CA ASP A 62 3.85 21.94 -7.30
C ASP A 62 4.28 21.41 -8.67
N PRO A 63 3.44 21.58 -9.71
CA PRO A 63 3.76 21.10 -11.06
C PRO A 63 5.06 21.66 -11.64
N SER A 64 5.49 22.84 -11.19
CA SER A 64 6.73 23.46 -11.68
C SER A 64 8.00 22.73 -11.21
N LYS A 65 7.89 21.89 -10.18
CA LYS A 65 8.97 21.09 -9.61
C LYS A 65 8.93 19.62 -10.03
N LEU A 66 8.04 19.28 -10.95
CA LEU A 66 7.90 17.89 -11.45
C LEU A 66 8.98 17.64 -12.51
N GLU A 67 9.97 16.81 -12.16
CA GLU A 67 11.07 16.47 -13.07
C GLU A 67 10.72 15.25 -13.95
N ASP A 68 10.33 14.13 -13.34
CA ASP A 68 9.94 12.89 -14.01
C ASP A 68 8.65 12.34 -13.38
N PRO A 69 7.53 12.33 -14.12
CA PRO A 69 6.26 11.82 -13.61
C PRO A 69 6.18 10.29 -13.55
N SER A 70 7.03 9.56 -14.27
CA SER A 70 6.85 8.13 -14.57
C SER A 70 6.75 7.22 -13.33
N LEU A 71 7.47 7.56 -12.25
CA LEU A 71 7.46 6.78 -11.01
C LEU A 71 6.68 7.44 -9.86
N ILE A 72 6.11 8.61 -10.08
CA ILE A 72 5.43 9.38 -9.02
C ILE A 72 3.98 9.72 -9.31
N ILE A 73 3.55 9.72 -10.57
CA ILE A 73 2.17 9.98 -10.97
C ILE A 73 1.51 8.67 -11.43
N TYR A 74 0.58 8.17 -10.64
CA TYR A 74 -0.16 6.92 -10.86
C TYR A 74 -1.45 6.91 -10.02
N ALA A 75 -2.33 5.93 -10.22
CA ALA A 75 -3.48 5.68 -9.39
C ALA A 75 -3.16 4.62 -8.32
N PRO A 76 -2.84 4.97 -7.07
CA PRO A 76 -2.51 3.99 -6.04
C PRO A 76 -3.66 3.06 -5.68
N VAL A 77 -4.90 3.54 -5.84
CA VAL A 77 -6.11 2.78 -5.50
C VAL A 77 -7.09 2.83 -6.65
N ARG A 78 -7.50 1.66 -7.11
CA ARG A 78 -8.61 1.48 -8.06
C ARG A 78 -9.59 0.41 -7.56
N VAL A 79 -10.85 0.54 -7.96
CA VAL A 79 -11.91 -0.40 -7.60
C VAL A 79 -12.40 -1.11 -8.87
N LEU A 80 -12.48 -2.43 -8.83
CA LEU A 80 -13.06 -3.28 -9.88
C LEU A 80 -14.17 -4.13 -9.26
N GLY A 81 -15.41 -3.66 -9.38
CA GLY A 81 -16.57 -4.30 -8.76
C GLY A 81 -16.39 -4.39 -7.23
N ASN A 82 -16.30 -5.59 -6.69
CA ASN A 82 -16.13 -5.86 -5.27
C ASN A 82 -14.66 -5.97 -4.81
N LYS A 83 -13.72 -5.55 -5.65
CA LYS A 83 -12.28 -5.61 -5.40
C LYS A 83 -11.69 -4.22 -5.29
N THR A 84 -10.95 -3.97 -4.20
CA THR A 84 -10.14 -2.76 -4.04
C THR A 84 -8.69 -3.14 -4.26
N ILE A 85 -8.05 -2.53 -5.25
CA ILE A 85 -6.64 -2.74 -5.62
C ILE A 85 -5.84 -1.58 -5.05
N VAL A 86 -4.74 -1.86 -4.35
CA VAL A 86 -3.86 -0.86 -3.71
C VAL A 86 -2.42 -1.17 -4.07
N THR A 87 -1.69 -0.20 -4.62
CA THR A 87 -0.28 -0.39 -4.99
C THR A 87 0.58 0.86 -4.81
N ASN A 88 1.89 0.71 -4.92
CA ASN A 88 2.85 1.81 -4.86
C ASN A 88 3.30 2.35 -6.23
N GLY A 89 2.61 2.00 -7.31
CA GLY A 89 3.01 2.42 -8.65
C GLY A 89 1.93 2.14 -9.72
N ASP A 90 2.30 2.32 -10.96
CA ASP A 90 1.44 2.14 -12.14
C ASP A 90 0.99 0.68 -12.39
N GLN A 91 1.53 -0.29 -11.65
CA GLN A 91 1.02 -1.66 -11.70
C GLN A 91 -0.42 -1.80 -11.22
N THR A 92 -1.01 -0.78 -10.58
CA THR A 92 -2.45 -0.74 -10.29
C THR A 92 -3.27 -0.94 -11.55
N ASP A 93 -2.93 -0.24 -12.62
CA ASP A 93 -3.62 -0.34 -13.91
C ASP A 93 -3.40 -1.72 -14.55
N THR A 94 -2.19 -2.25 -14.44
CA THR A 94 -1.88 -3.62 -14.92
C THR A 94 -2.74 -4.68 -14.22
N ILE A 95 -2.91 -4.56 -12.88
CA ILE A 95 -3.76 -5.48 -12.12
C ILE A 95 -5.24 -5.29 -12.51
N TYR A 96 -5.69 -4.05 -12.56
CA TYR A 96 -7.07 -3.71 -12.92
C TYR A 96 -7.45 -4.29 -14.28
N GLU A 97 -6.67 -3.99 -15.32
CA GLU A 97 -6.91 -4.46 -16.68
C GLU A 97 -6.77 -5.98 -16.82
N GLY A 98 -5.79 -6.58 -16.14
CA GLY A 98 -5.60 -8.03 -16.14
C GLY A 98 -6.80 -8.74 -15.52
N MET A 99 -7.28 -8.28 -14.38
CA MET A 99 -8.43 -8.88 -13.69
C MET A 99 -9.75 -8.60 -14.41
N ASP A 100 -9.90 -7.46 -15.07
CA ASP A 100 -11.06 -7.18 -15.95
C ASP A 100 -11.12 -8.17 -17.12
N ARG A 101 -9.97 -8.65 -17.58
CA ARG A 101 -9.82 -9.72 -18.57
C ARG A 101 -9.79 -11.13 -17.94
N GLN A 102 -10.23 -11.27 -16.68
CA GLN A 102 -10.35 -12.55 -15.96
C GLN A 102 -9.01 -13.23 -15.59
N LEU A 103 -7.89 -12.54 -15.63
CA LEU A 103 -6.65 -13.02 -15.03
C LEU A 103 -6.74 -12.97 -13.50
N THR A 104 -6.00 -13.83 -12.83
CA THR A 104 -5.82 -13.72 -11.37
C THR A 104 -4.93 -12.53 -11.01
N PHE A 105 -4.96 -12.11 -9.75
CA PHE A 105 -4.07 -11.08 -9.22
C PHE A 105 -2.60 -11.37 -9.52
N GLU A 106 -2.14 -12.59 -9.26
CA GLU A 106 -0.76 -13.02 -9.56
C GLU A 106 -0.46 -13.03 -11.06
N GLN A 107 -1.38 -13.56 -11.88
CA GLN A 107 -1.19 -13.59 -13.34
C GLN A 107 -1.08 -12.19 -13.93
N SER A 108 -1.87 -11.24 -13.43
CA SER A 108 -1.82 -9.84 -13.87
C SER A 108 -0.46 -9.19 -13.62
N LEU A 109 0.25 -9.59 -12.57
CA LEU A 109 1.57 -9.05 -12.22
C LEU A 109 2.74 -9.71 -12.96
N ARG A 110 2.53 -10.74 -13.78
CA ARG A 110 3.65 -11.48 -14.44
C ARG A 110 4.45 -10.63 -15.39
N SER A 111 3.86 -9.61 -16.00
CA SER A 111 4.54 -8.67 -16.91
C SER A 111 5.28 -7.54 -16.19
N ARG A 112 5.20 -7.46 -14.86
CA ARG A 112 5.80 -6.37 -14.07
C ARG A 112 7.00 -6.87 -13.28
N GLU A 113 7.91 -5.96 -12.99
CA GLU A 113 9.08 -6.16 -12.15
C GLU A 113 9.16 -5.03 -11.11
N PHE A 114 10.24 -4.92 -10.36
CA PHE A 114 10.53 -3.78 -9.48
C PHE A 114 10.71 -2.46 -10.27
N GLU A 115 10.79 -1.33 -9.56
CA GLU A 115 11.00 -0.03 -10.21
C GLU A 115 12.43 0.08 -10.81
N PRO A 116 12.60 0.70 -12.01
CA PRO A 116 13.91 0.83 -12.66
C PRO A 116 14.73 2.00 -12.09
N ASP A 117 14.71 2.19 -10.77
CA ASP A 117 15.32 3.30 -10.06
C ASP A 117 16.68 2.92 -9.44
N ALA A 118 17.65 2.51 -10.26
CA ALA A 118 18.99 2.17 -9.77
C ALA A 118 19.57 3.30 -8.87
N PRO A 119 20.28 2.96 -7.78
CA PRO A 119 20.66 1.62 -7.32
C PRO A 119 19.63 0.97 -6.39
N ASN A 120 18.48 1.59 -6.10
CA ASN A 120 17.52 1.10 -5.12
C ASN A 120 16.72 -0.10 -5.63
N TYR A 121 16.37 -0.10 -6.95
CA TYR A 121 15.46 -1.09 -7.52
C TYR A 121 14.26 -1.31 -6.61
N THR A 122 13.56 -0.20 -6.32
CA THR A 122 12.47 -0.14 -5.33
C THR A 122 11.43 -1.22 -5.60
N PRO A 123 11.09 -2.05 -4.61
CA PRO A 123 10.08 -3.08 -4.78
C PRO A 123 8.73 -2.50 -5.20
N ARG A 124 8.03 -3.20 -6.09
CA ARG A 124 6.60 -2.96 -6.32
C ARG A 124 5.80 -3.80 -5.36
N ILE A 125 5.07 -3.13 -4.47
CA ILE A 125 4.15 -3.77 -3.52
C ILE A 125 2.72 -3.56 -3.99
N SER A 126 1.89 -4.59 -3.85
CA SER A 126 0.49 -4.56 -4.25
C SER A 126 -0.37 -5.29 -3.24
N GLY A 127 -1.60 -4.82 -3.06
CA GLY A 127 -2.61 -5.46 -2.26
C GLY A 127 -3.93 -5.50 -3.03
N ILE A 128 -4.75 -6.51 -2.76
CA ILE A 128 -6.11 -6.62 -3.25
C ILE A 128 -7.02 -7.10 -2.15
N LEU A 129 -8.07 -6.31 -1.87
CA LEU A 129 -9.15 -6.68 -0.96
C LEU A 129 -10.34 -7.18 -1.77
N HIS A 130 -10.93 -8.26 -1.35
CA HIS A 130 -12.13 -8.83 -1.97
C HIS A 130 -13.23 -8.93 -0.91
N VAL A 131 -14.28 -8.13 -1.05
CA VAL A 131 -15.45 -8.11 -0.16
C VAL A 131 -16.68 -8.50 -0.96
N GLU A 132 -17.21 -9.70 -0.71
CA GLU A 132 -18.35 -10.24 -1.44
C GLU A 132 -19.18 -11.19 -0.57
N ASN A 133 -20.51 -11.09 -0.64
CA ASN A 133 -21.44 -11.99 0.06
C ASN A 133 -21.14 -12.10 1.58
N ALA A 134 -20.88 -10.98 2.22
CA ALA A 134 -20.49 -10.89 3.64
C ALA A 134 -19.20 -11.67 3.98
N LYS A 135 -18.34 -11.89 3.00
CA LYS A 135 -17.02 -12.52 3.16
C LYS A 135 -15.93 -11.53 2.78
N PHE A 136 -14.79 -11.67 3.43
CA PHE A 136 -13.60 -10.88 3.18
C PHE A 136 -12.37 -11.76 3.11
N ASN A 137 -11.60 -11.58 2.06
CA ASN A 137 -10.24 -12.09 1.92
C ASN A 137 -9.37 -11.06 1.19
N TYR A 138 -8.07 -11.23 1.26
CA TYR A 138 -7.13 -10.38 0.55
C TYR A 138 -5.84 -11.11 0.20
N ALA A 139 -5.11 -10.53 -0.73
CA ALA A 139 -3.75 -10.94 -1.05
C ALA A 139 -2.81 -9.73 -1.13
N MET A 140 -1.55 -9.97 -0.85
CA MET A 140 -0.46 -9.02 -0.99
C MET A 140 0.62 -9.60 -1.89
N SER A 141 1.32 -8.74 -2.63
CA SER A 141 2.43 -9.15 -3.50
C SER A 141 3.59 -8.18 -3.39
N ILE A 142 4.79 -8.70 -3.57
CA ILE A 142 6.01 -7.92 -3.73
C ILE A 142 6.82 -8.46 -4.91
N LEU A 143 7.22 -7.53 -5.79
CA LEU A 143 8.16 -7.78 -6.88
C LEU A 143 9.43 -7.01 -6.53
N LYS A 144 10.54 -7.70 -6.35
CA LYS A 144 11.79 -7.09 -5.89
C LYS A 144 13.00 -7.68 -6.61
N SER A 145 14.07 -6.89 -6.72
CA SER A 145 15.33 -7.39 -7.27
C SER A 145 15.90 -8.53 -6.40
N ASN A 146 16.56 -9.46 -7.03
CA ASN A 146 17.31 -10.49 -6.33
C ASN A 146 18.65 -9.92 -5.85
N ASN A 147 18.65 -9.39 -4.61
CA ASN A 147 19.83 -8.78 -3.97
C ASN A 147 20.47 -7.66 -4.81
N GLY A 148 19.63 -6.78 -5.43
CA GLY A 148 20.11 -5.67 -6.24
C GLY A 148 20.53 -6.04 -7.66
N ASN A 149 20.31 -7.29 -8.09
CA ASN A 149 20.54 -7.70 -9.46
C ASN A 149 19.43 -7.15 -10.39
N PRO A 150 19.76 -6.27 -11.37
CA PRO A 150 18.77 -5.68 -12.27
C PRO A 150 18.10 -6.69 -13.21
N ASP A 151 18.74 -7.82 -13.48
CA ASP A 151 18.27 -8.84 -14.42
C ASP A 151 17.50 -9.98 -13.77
N SER A 152 17.21 -9.87 -12.47
CA SER A 152 16.55 -10.94 -11.71
C SER A 152 15.49 -10.40 -10.75
N CYS A 153 14.22 -10.76 -10.99
CA CYS A 153 13.08 -10.37 -10.18
C CYS A 153 12.53 -11.54 -9.35
N ASN A 154 12.55 -11.37 -8.03
CA ASN A 154 11.84 -12.25 -7.10
C ASN A 154 10.38 -11.81 -6.98
N ARG A 155 9.45 -12.78 -7.02
CA ARG A 155 8.00 -12.57 -6.99
C ARG A 155 7.37 -13.34 -5.86
N TYR A 156 6.73 -12.66 -4.93
CA TYR A 156 6.05 -13.31 -3.81
C TYR A 156 4.60 -12.85 -3.77
N THR A 157 3.70 -13.78 -3.50
CA THR A 157 2.28 -13.52 -3.26
C THR A 157 1.86 -14.20 -1.98
N PHE A 158 1.20 -13.46 -1.10
CA PHE A 158 0.71 -13.90 0.20
C PHE A 158 -0.82 -13.76 0.20
N ALA A 159 -1.53 -14.86 0.38
CA ALA A 159 -2.99 -14.89 0.39
C ALA A 159 -3.52 -15.17 1.79
N TYR A 160 -4.51 -14.38 2.22
CA TYR A 160 -5.08 -14.43 3.57
C TYR A 160 -6.58 -14.63 3.49
N ASN A 161 -7.04 -15.74 4.08
CA ASN A 161 -8.45 -16.12 4.16
C ASN A 161 -8.88 -16.21 5.62
N ASN A 162 -10.12 -15.83 5.91
CA ASN A 162 -10.70 -15.93 7.27
C ASN A 162 -9.86 -15.23 8.34
N VAL A 163 -9.32 -14.06 8.03
CA VAL A 163 -8.51 -13.28 8.99
C VAL A 163 -9.37 -12.95 10.21
N PRO A 164 -8.88 -13.21 11.43
CA PRO A 164 -9.60 -12.89 12.66
C PRO A 164 -9.87 -11.40 12.81
N ALA A 165 -10.89 -11.06 13.60
CA ALA A 165 -11.17 -9.68 13.98
C ALA A 165 -9.97 -9.07 14.70
N GLY A 166 -9.64 -7.82 14.38
CA GLY A 166 -8.53 -7.09 14.98
C GLY A 166 -7.13 -7.43 14.43
N GLU A 167 -7.06 -8.19 13.33
CA GLU A 167 -5.79 -8.61 12.74
C GLU A 167 -5.60 -8.12 11.30
N GLY A 168 -4.35 -7.93 10.92
CA GLY A 168 -3.97 -7.55 9.56
C GLY A 168 -2.52 -7.83 9.25
N HIS A 169 -2.11 -7.43 8.06
CA HIS A 169 -0.74 -7.59 7.58
C HIS A 169 -0.25 -6.29 6.95
N PHE A 170 1.02 -6.01 7.17
CA PHE A 170 1.72 -4.84 6.67
C PHE A 170 2.87 -5.24 5.77
N ILE A 171 2.88 -4.76 4.54
CA ILE A 171 3.97 -4.88 3.57
C ILE A 171 4.47 -3.49 3.19
N HIS A 172 5.79 -3.36 3.02
CA HIS A 172 6.40 -2.08 2.70
C HIS A 172 7.61 -2.26 1.78
N THR A 173 8.10 -1.18 1.18
CA THR A 173 9.15 -1.30 0.16
C THR A 173 10.54 -1.41 0.77
N SER A 174 10.79 -0.87 1.97
CA SER A 174 12.12 -0.74 2.55
C SER A 174 12.16 -1.14 4.01
N ARG A 175 13.15 -1.92 4.44
CA ARG A 175 13.35 -2.28 5.87
C ARG A 175 13.76 -1.11 6.75
N GLY A 176 14.19 -0.03 6.15
CA GLY A 176 14.66 1.16 6.84
C GLY A 176 15.31 2.13 5.87
N ASP A 177 15.98 3.14 6.42
CA ASP A 177 16.77 4.09 5.66
C ASP A 177 18.10 3.48 5.20
N GLY A 178 18.67 4.01 4.14
CA GLY A 178 19.95 3.54 3.59
C GLY A 178 20.27 4.09 2.21
N ASN A 179 21.46 3.79 1.71
CA ASN A 179 21.89 4.11 0.35
C ASN A 179 22.81 2.98 -0.20
N PRO A 180 22.32 2.09 -1.07
CA PRO A 180 20.92 2.00 -1.53
C PRO A 180 19.94 1.63 -0.40
N LEU A 181 18.65 1.85 -0.65
CA LEU A 181 17.59 1.46 0.30
C LEU A 181 17.53 -0.07 0.44
N PRO A 182 17.55 -0.61 1.66
CA PRO A 182 17.42 -2.04 1.86
C PRO A 182 15.98 -2.49 1.57
N SER A 183 15.78 -3.37 0.59
CA SER A 183 14.46 -3.91 0.25
C SER A 183 13.83 -4.67 1.42
N PHE A 184 12.49 -4.64 1.49
CA PHE A 184 11.71 -5.48 2.39
C PHE A 184 12.05 -6.97 2.21
N GLU A 185 12.09 -7.72 3.31
CA GLU A 185 12.36 -9.16 3.34
C GLU A 185 11.39 -9.90 4.27
N GLY A 186 11.14 -11.15 3.93
CA GLY A 186 10.26 -12.03 4.70
C GLY A 186 8.81 -11.94 4.31
N GLU A 187 7.94 -12.34 5.22
CA GLU A 187 6.48 -12.26 5.10
C GLU A 187 5.99 -10.88 5.55
N PRO A 188 4.82 -10.41 5.06
CA PRO A 188 4.18 -9.21 5.60
C PRO A 188 4.03 -9.29 7.12
N THR A 189 4.38 -8.20 7.80
CA THR A 189 4.34 -8.13 9.27
C THR A 189 2.92 -8.33 9.78
N TRP A 190 2.71 -9.25 10.72
CA TRP A 190 1.41 -9.46 11.37
C TRP A 190 1.14 -8.35 12.36
N VAL A 191 0.09 -7.55 12.11
CA VAL A 191 -0.21 -6.33 12.86
C VAL A 191 -1.61 -6.34 13.47
N LYS A 192 -1.78 -5.57 14.56
CA LYS A 192 -3.10 -5.31 15.15
C LYS A 192 -3.85 -4.23 14.38
N VAL A 193 -5.17 -4.44 14.30
CA VAL A 193 -6.15 -3.42 13.91
C VAL A 193 -7.15 -3.33 15.09
N ASP A 194 -6.81 -2.60 16.11
CA ASP A 194 -7.51 -2.60 17.41
C ASP A 194 -8.62 -1.55 17.55
N THR A 195 -9.10 -1.03 16.41
CA THR A 195 -10.18 -0.03 16.37
C THR A 195 -11.23 -0.35 15.30
N ASN A 196 -12.43 0.20 15.47
CA ASN A 196 -13.51 0.23 14.49
C ASN A 196 -13.70 1.63 13.89
N ASP A 197 -12.93 2.60 14.37
CA ASP A 197 -13.01 4.02 14.02
C ASP A 197 -11.92 4.36 13.00
N ILE A 198 -12.34 4.74 11.78
CA ILE A 198 -11.44 5.11 10.70
C ILE A 198 -10.60 6.34 11.03
N ASP A 199 -11.17 7.32 11.75
CA ASP A 199 -10.45 8.55 12.10
C ASP A 199 -9.36 8.28 13.14
N ALA A 200 -9.65 7.44 14.13
CA ALA A 200 -8.68 7.00 15.12
C ALA A 200 -7.52 6.23 14.47
N TRP A 201 -7.82 5.31 13.55
CA TRP A 201 -6.78 4.51 12.86
C TRP A 201 -5.96 5.36 11.89
N THR A 202 -6.60 6.27 11.17
CA THR A 202 -5.92 7.23 10.29
C THR A 202 -4.92 8.08 11.07
N LYS A 203 -5.35 8.60 12.23
CA LYS A 203 -4.51 9.38 13.13
C LYS A 203 -3.34 8.55 13.67
N GLU A 204 -3.60 7.33 14.15
CA GLU A 204 -2.56 6.44 14.66
C GLU A 204 -1.47 6.20 13.60
N ILE A 205 -1.85 5.85 12.36
CA ILE A 205 -0.88 5.63 11.29
C ILE A 205 -0.11 6.91 10.99
N TRP A 206 -0.80 8.04 10.79
CA TRP A 206 -0.16 9.30 10.39
C TRP A 206 0.82 9.84 11.42
N GLU A 207 0.47 9.75 12.71
CA GLU A 207 1.31 10.27 13.80
C GLU A 207 2.55 9.40 14.06
N ASN A 208 2.52 8.12 13.69
CA ASN A 208 3.65 7.20 13.87
C ASN A 208 4.56 7.07 12.64
N LEU A 209 4.20 7.68 11.51
CA LEU A 209 5.12 7.86 10.39
C LEU A 209 6.13 8.96 10.72
N ASN A 210 7.41 8.74 10.33
CA ASN A 210 8.46 9.73 10.54
C ASN A 210 8.07 11.09 9.94
N GLU A 211 8.14 12.15 10.76
CA GLU A 211 7.64 13.48 10.43
C GLU A 211 8.32 14.08 9.19
N ASP A 212 9.63 13.90 9.05
CA ASP A 212 10.39 14.51 7.95
C ASP A 212 10.11 13.83 6.60
N ASN A 213 9.77 12.54 6.62
CA ASN A 213 9.68 11.72 5.42
C ASN A 213 8.24 11.43 4.96
N LYS A 214 7.24 11.53 5.83
CA LYS A 214 5.84 11.29 5.45
C LYS A 214 5.34 12.29 4.42
N VAL A 215 4.56 11.83 3.45
CA VAL A 215 4.05 12.64 2.34
C VAL A 215 2.54 12.61 2.27
N SER A 216 1.94 11.42 2.11
CA SER A 216 0.49 11.26 2.03
C SER A 216 0.06 9.91 2.60
N LEU A 217 -1.16 9.86 3.12
CA LEU A 217 -1.83 8.67 3.65
C LEU A 217 -3.25 8.59 3.09
N PHE A 218 -3.62 7.40 2.64
CA PHE A 218 -4.99 7.00 2.32
C PHE A 218 -5.42 5.87 3.26
N VAL A 219 -6.65 5.94 3.76
CA VAL A 219 -7.28 4.90 4.59
C VAL A 219 -8.69 4.62 4.09
N ARG A 220 -9.09 3.35 4.04
CA ARG A 220 -10.46 2.93 3.70
C ARG A 220 -10.94 1.82 4.63
N PHE A 221 -12.16 1.99 5.10
CA PHE A 221 -12.94 0.96 5.80
C PHE A 221 -14.12 0.55 4.94
N ILE A 222 -14.29 -0.75 4.70
CA ILE A 222 -15.36 -1.33 3.88
C ILE A 222 -16.21 -2.23 4.77
N ASP A 223 -17.49 -1.94 4.89
CA ASP A 223 -18.45 -2.78 5.60
C ASP A 223 -18.57 -4.13 4.88
N ILE A 224 -18.21 -5.21 5.57
CA ILE A 224 -18.14 -6.54 4.96
C ILE A 224 -19.54 -7.08 4.57
N ALA A 225 -20.58 -6.68 5.31
CA ALA A 225 -21.94 -7.12 5.05
C ALA A 225 -22.57 -6.43 3.83
N THR A 226 -22.26 -5.13 3.65
CA THR A 226 -22.93 -4.28 2.64
C THR A 226 -22.05 -3.86 1.47
N GLY A 227 -20.72 -3.95 1.61
CA GLY A 227 -19.76 -3.41 0.66
C GLY A 227 -19.64 -1.87 0.66
N LYS A 228 -20.41 -1.16 1.50
CA LYS A 228 -20.29 0.30 1.63
C LYS A 228 -18.96 0.66 2.26
N TYR A 229 -18.36 1.76 1.82
CA TYR A 229 -17.06 2.18 2.32
C TYR A 229 -17.05 3.66 2.73
N GLU A 230 -16.08 3.99 3.55
CA GLU A 230 -15.65 5.34 3.88
C GLU A 230 -14.13 5.44 3.73
N SER A 231 -13.63 6.61 3.36
CA SER A 231 -12.19 6.83 3.14
C SER A 231 -11.72 8.11 3.80
N ARG A 232 -10.40 8.17 4.06
CA ARG A 232 -9.71 9.37 4.53
C ARG A 232 -8.43 9.56 3.73
N ILE A 233 -8.11 10.83 3.46
CA ILE A 233 -6.84 11.23 2.84
C ILE A 233 -6.21 12.28 3.74
N ILE A 234 -4.91 12.11 4.01
CA ILE A 234 -4.07 13.12 4.63
C ILE A 234 -2.90 13.40 3.69
N ASN A 235 -2.66 14.66 3.38
CA ASN A 235 -1.50 15.13 2.66
C ASN A 235 -0.70 16.06 3.57
N LYS A 236 0.64 15.93 3.57
CA LYS A 236 1.51 16.88 4.27
C LYS A 236 1.56 18.23 3.57
N ASN A 237 1.54 18.19 2.24
CA ASN A 237 1.41 19.38 1.39
C ASN A 237 -0.08 19.67 1.14
N HIS A 238 -0.52 20.92 1.34
CA HIS A 238 -1.91 21.41 1.10
C HIS A 238 -1.93 22.93 0.91
#